data_8a493d27012fa114a35dc7e12cfeb294
#
_entry.id   8a493d27012fa114a35dc7e12cfeb294
#
_cell.length_a   1.000
_cell.length_b   1.000
_cell.length_c   1.000
_cell.angle_alpha   90.00
_cell.angle_beta   90.00
_cell.angle_gamma   90.00
#
_symmetry.space_group_name_H-M   'P 1'
#
loop_
_entity.id
_entity.type
_entity.pdbx_description
1 polymer ?
#
loop_
_entity_poly.entity_id
_entity_poly.type
_entity_poly.pdbx_seq_one_letter_code
_entity_poly.pdbx_strand_id
1 'polypeptide(L)'
;MERHRRVLIVGTVPYNEMSTSRAFDSYFHFWEKENLAQIFSNAKAPAKGHCGTLYQITDARMLKRRFDKKTKTGVIFNYEALNDGWKDSSLEVGSVTAKMYGWGSKKNSLVYLLRKFIWKKKYWCTDELLSWLDKFSPECVFLSFSDDFFIPQIALFVAERYNIPIVSSIG
;
A
#
# COMPACT_ATOMS: atom_id res chain seq x y z
N MET A 1 -7.48 -5.13 29.93
CA MET A 1 -6.92 -4.37 28.78
C MET A 1 -7.84 -4.62 27.59
N GLU A 2 -8.45 -3.56 27.06
CA GLU A 2 -9.20 -3.70 25.80
C GLU A 2 -8.22 -4.03 24.69
N ARG A 3 -8.50 -5.09 23.96
CA ARG A 3 -7.71 -5.50 22.80
C ARG A 3 -7.98 -4.50 21.66
N HIS A 4 -6.96 -3.84 21.16
CA HIS A 4 -7.10 -3.04 19.95
C HIS A 4 -7.44 -3.92 18.73
N ARG A 5 -8.36 -3.41 17.90
CA ARG A 5 -8.74 -4.09 16.65
C ARG A 5 -7.57 -4.11 15.69
N ARG A 6 -7.51 -5.14 14.85
CA ARG A 6 -6.55 -5.19 13.74
C ARG A 6 -7.02 -4.29 12.61
N VAL A 7 -6.25 -3.23 12.36
CA VAL A 7 -6.56 -2.20 11.37
C VAL A 7 -5.65 -2.36 10.16
N LEU A 8 -6.26 -2.51 8.98
CA LEU A 8 -5.56 -2.44 7.71
C LEU A 8 -5.63 -1.00 7.19
N ILE A 9 -4.49 -0.35 7.11
CA ILE A 9 -4.35 0.97 6.51
C ILE A 9 -4.15 0.80 5.00
N VAL A 10 -4.94 1.49 4.18
CA VAL A 10 -4.80 1.49 2.72
C VAL A 10 -4.56 2.91 2.26
N GLY A 11 -3.42 3.16 1.63
CA GLY A 11 -3.03 4.51 1.21
C GLY A 11 -1.91 4.53 0.18
N THR A 12 -1.52 5.71 -0.26
CA THR A 12 -0.44 5.90 -1.25
C THR A 12 0.93 5.87 -0.59
N VAL A 13 1.07 6.53 0.57
CA VAL A 13 2.34 6.73 1.26
C VAL A 13 2.41 5.81 2.48
N PRO A 14 3.55 5.14 2.72
CA PRO A 14 3.71 4.34 3.92
C PRO A 14 3.70 5.23 5.16
N TYR A 15 3.10 4.73 6.23
CA TYR A 15 3.11 5.38 7.53
C TYR A 15 4.54 5.51 8.04
N ASN A 16 4.99 6.74 8.27
CA ASN A 16 6.38 7.05 8.51
C ASN A 16 6.49 8.23 9.50
N GLU A 17 7.36 8.12 10.49
CA GLU A 17 7.65 9.17 11.48
C GLU A 17 8.12 10.49 10.84
N MET A 18 8.76 10.44 9.69
CA MET A 18 9.35 11.62 9.03
C MET A 18 8.41 12.33 8.04
N SER A 19 7.31 11.71 7.64
CA SER A 19 6.39 12.30 6.66
C SER A 19 5.10 12.68 7.34
N THR A 20 4.73 13.94 7.27
CA THR A 20 3.36 14.51 7.27
C THR A 20 2.29 13.83 8.14
N SER A 21 2.60 12.78 8.87
CA SER A 21 1.62 11.92 9.46
C SER A 21 1.37 12.17 10.95
N ARG A 22 1.42 13.44 11.38
CA ARG A 22 0.87 13.82 12.69
C ARG A 22 -0.56 13.31 12.87
N ALA A 23 -1.32 13.23 11.76
CA ALA A 23 -2.65 12.66 11.76
C ALA A 23 -2.62 11.14 12.06
N PHE A 24 -1.71 10.37 11.44
CA PHE A 24 -1.57 8.95 11.74
C PHE A 24 -1.13 8.70 13.17
N ASP A 25 -0.16 9.48 13.68
CA ASP A 25 0.25 9.40 15.08
C ASP A 25 -0.91 9.68 16.03
N SER A 26 -1.77 10.66 15.72
CA SER A 26 -2.95 10.96 16.52
C SER A 26 -3.94 9.80 16.59
N TYR A 27 -4.09 9.05 15.48
CA TYR A 27 -5.05 7.96 15.41
C TYR A 27 -4.51 6.64 15.98
N PHE A 28 -3.22 6.36 15.77
CA PHE A 28 -2.64 5.04 16.01
C PHE A 28 -1.53 5.00 17.05
N HIS A 29 -1.27 6.11 17.73
CA HIS A 29 -0.21 6.22 18.73
C HIS A 29 -0.25 5.14 19.82
N PHE A 30 -1.45 4.70 20.19
CA PHE A 30 -1.64 3.69 21.26
C PHE A 30 -1.85 2.27 20.72
N TRP A 31 -1.84 2.07 19.38
CA TRP A 31 -1.97 0.73 18.78
C TRP A 31 -0.67 -0.06 18.89
N GLU A 32 -0.78 -1.32 19.27
CA GLU A 32 0.32 -2.25 19.12
C GLU A 32 0.60 -2.42 17.61
N LYS A 33 1.89 -2.46 17.24
CA LYS A 33 2.34 -2.57 15.84
C LYS A 33 1.79 -3.81 15.15
N GLU A 34 1.65 -4.90 15.88
CA GLU A 34 1.13 -6.18 15.43
C GLU A 34 -0.33 -6.09 15.00
N ASN A 35 -1.07 -5.12 15.54
CA ASN A 35 -2.47 -4.84 15.18
C ASN A 35 -2.60 -3.84 14.03
N LEU A 36 -1.50 -3.38 13.47
CA LEU A 36 -1.46 -2.49 12.32
C LEU A 36 -0.77 -3.17 11.14
N ALA A 37 -1.46 -3.17 9.99
CA ALA A 37 -0.89 -3.53 8.70
C ALA A 37 -1.18 -2.43 7.68
N GLN A 38 -0.34 -2.31 6.65
CA GLN A 38 -0.57 -1.29 5.63
C GLN A 38 -0.33 -1.82 4.22
N ILE A 39 -1.26 -1.48 3.30
CA ILE A 39 -1.05 -1.54 1.84
C ILE A 39 -0.70 -0.14 1.36
N PHE A 40 0.38 -0.02 0.58
CA PHE A 40 0.79 1.27 0.03
C PHE A 40 1.36 1.14 -1.39
N SER A 41 1.34 2.25 -2.15
CA SER A 41 1.75 2.26 -3.57
C SER A 41 3.01 3.07 -3.86
N ASN A 42 3.54 3.82 -2.89
CA ASN A 42 4.75 4.59 -3.07
C ASN A 42 5.97 3.66 -3.26
N ALA A 43 6.87 4.04 -4.19
CA ALA A 43 8.10 3.29 -4.45
C ALA A 43 9.17 3.46 -3.34
N LYS A 44 9.05 4.50 -2.51
CA LYS A 44 9.98 4.73 -1.40
C LYS A 44 9.79 3.71 -0.28
N ALA A 45 10.90 3.38 0.35
CA ALA A 45 10.92 2.53 1.53
C ALA A 45 10.02 3.07 2.64
N PRO A 46 9.30 2.20 3.36
CA PRO A 46 8.70 2.59 4.61
C PRO A 46 9.81 2.90 5.64
N ALA A 47 9.64 3.95 6.43
CA ALA A 47 10.51 4.15 7.58
C ALA A 47 10.13 3.19 8.72
N LYS A 48 11.00 3.14 9.73
CA LYS A 48 10.84 2.21 10.84
C LYS A 48 9.44 2.31 11.49
N GLY A 49 8.74 1.24 11.49
CA GLY A 49 8.15 0.65 12.67
C GLY A 49 6.79 1.05 13.15
N HIS A 50 5.87 1.63 12.39
CA HIS A 50 4.51 1.86 12.90
C HIS A 50 3.52 0.73 12.60
N CYS A 51 3.79 -0.09 11.60
CA CYS A 51 2.97 -1.27 11.28
C CYS A 51 3.81 -2.54 11.39
N GLY A 52 3.25 -3.61 11.96
CA GLY A 52 3.94 -4.89 12.09
C GLY A 52 4.22 -5.54 10.75
N THR A 53 3.37 -5.30 9.74
CA THR A 53 3.57 -5.80 8.38
C THR A 53 3.06 -4.82 7.34
N LEU A 54 3.76 -4.77 6.20
CA LEU A 54 3.42 -3.87 5.08
C LEU A 54 3.39 -4.65 3.77
N TYR A 55 2.52 -4.23 2.87
CA TYR A 55 2.41 -4.76 1.52
C TYR A 55 2.52 -3.63 0.50
N GLN A 56 3.59 -3.63 -0.27
CA GLN A 56 3.84 -2.61 -1.29
C GLN A 56 3.39 -3.08 -2.66
N ILE A 57 2.60 -2.26 -3.38
CA ILE A 57 2.23 -2.46 -4.78
C ILE A 57 2.58 -1.20 -5.54
N THR A 58 3.51 -1.27 -6.50
CA THR A 58 3.95 -0.09 -7.26
C THR A 58 3.50 -0.11 -8.72
N ASP A 59 3.36 1.08 -9.33
CA ASP A 59 3.06 1.23 -10.76
C ASP A 59 4.04 0.43 -11.64
N ALA A 60 5.32 0.43 -11.28
CA ALA A 60 6.37 -0.28 -12.01
C ALA A 60 6.13 -1.79 -12.03
N ARG A 61 5.80 -2.38 -10.88
CA ARG A 61 5.50 -3.82 -10.77
C ARG A 61 4.19 -4.17 -11.48
N MET A 62 3.18 -3.31 -11.37
CA MET A 62 1.92 -3.47 -12.09
C MET A 62 2.11 -3.45 -13.60
N LEU A 63 2.93 -2.52 -14.10
CA LEU A 63 3.28 -2.44 -15.52
C LEU A 63 4.04 -3.70 -15.96
N LYS A 64 5.05 -4.11 -15.21
CA LYS A 64 5.82 -5.33 -15.51
C LYS A 64 4.94 -6.57 -15.51
N ARG A 65 4.04 -6.72 -14.54
CA ARG A 65 3.06 -7.82 -14.46
C ARG A 65 2.17 -7.90 -15.69
N ARG A 66 1.86 -6.76 -16.30
CA ARG A 66 1.04 -6.71 -17.52
C ARG A 66 1.68 -7.44 -18.69
N PHE A 67 3.00 -7.38 -18.79
CA PHE A 67 3.76 -8.01 -19.87
C PHE A 67 4.35 -9.36 -19.46
N ASP A 68 4.66 -9.55 -18.20
CA ASP A 68 5.20 -10.79 -17.65
C ASP A 68 4.34 -11.29 -16.49
N LYS A 69 3.55 -12.33 -16.76
CA LYS A 69 2.63 -12.95 -15.79
C LYS A 69 3.34 -13.58 -14.58
N LYS A 70 4.64 -13.82 -14.63
CA LYS A 70 5.43 -14.37 -13.52
C LYS A 70 5.89 -13.29 -12.54
N THR A 71 5.83 -12.01 -12.93
CA THR A 71 6.22 -10.90 -12.05
C THR A 71 5.33 -10.82 -10.82
N LYS A 72 5.93 -10.82 -9.64
CA LYS A 72 5.23 -10.54 -8.38
C LYS A 72 4.84 -9.06 -8.33
N THR A 73 3.57 -8.77 -8.06
CA THR A 73 3.06 -7.40 -8.01
C THR A 73 3.28 -6.74 -6.67
N GLY A 74 3.31 -7.53 -5.61
CA GLY A 74 3.49 -7.08 -4.24
C GLY A 74 4.83 -7.45 -3.64
N VAL A 75 5.21 -6.73 -2.60
CA VAL A 75 6.33 -7.05 -1.71
C VAL A 75 5.87 -6.91 -0.28
N ILE A 76 6.13 -7.96 0.51
CA ILE A 76 5.80 -7.98 1.93
C ILE A 76 7.05 -7.52 2.71
N PHE A 77 6.85 -6.59 3.64
CA PHE A 77 7.86 -6.18 4.61
C PHE A 77 7.33 -6.48 6.01
N ASN A 78 8.15 -7.13 6.82
CA ASN A 78 7.90 -7.30 8.24
C ASN A 78 8.81 -6.35 9.02
N TYR A 79 8.34 -5.88 10.17
CA TYR A 79 9.07 -4.92 10.99
C TYR A 79 10.51 -5.34 11.32
N GLU A 80 10.74 -6.61 11.59
CA GLU A 80 12.07 -7.16 11.90
C GLU A 80 13.03 -7.09 10.70
N ALA A 81 12.52 -7.29 9.48
CA ALA A 81 13.32 -7.23 8.25
C ALA A 81 13.75 -5.80 7.86
N LEU A 82 13.08 -4.76 8.38
CA LEU A 82 13.41 -3.36 8.09
C LEU A 82 14.69 -2.90 8.79
N ASN A 83 15.20 -3.63 9.77
CA ASN A 83 16.43 -3.31 10.50
C ASN A 83 17.72 -3.71 9.75
N ASP A 84 17.66 -4.58 8.73
CA ASP A 84 18.81 -5.18 8.04
C ASP A 84 19.10 -4.55 6.67
N GLY A 85 19.29 -3.23 6.60
CA GLY A 85 19.87 -2.60 5.41
C GLY A 85 19.01 -2.66 4.15
N TRP A 86 17.75 -2.35 4.28
CA TRP A 86 16.78 -2.35 3.20
C TRP A 86 17.21 -1.49 1.99
N LYS A 87 17.23 -2.09 0.81
CA LYS A 87 17.50 -1.38 -0.44
C LYS A 87 16.20 -0.78 -0.98
N ASP A 88 16.22 0.52 -1.25
CA ASP A 88 15.11 1.26 -1.84
C ASP A 88 14.68 0.59 -3.17
N SER A 89 13.43 0.14 -3.25
CA SER A 89 12.86 -0.45 -4.47
C SER A 89 12.75 0.56 -5.62
N SER A 90 12.99 1.83 -5.36
CA SER A 90 13.14 2.85 -6.41
C SER A 90 14.29 2.53 -7.37
N LEU A 91 15.29 1.76 -6.94
CA LEU A 91 16.39 1.29 -7.78
C LEU A 91 15.99 0.18 -8.76
N GLU A 92 14.86 -0.50 -8.53
CA GLU A 92 14.28 -1.45 -9.50
C GLU A 92 13.46 -0.76 -10.59
N VAL A 93 13.26 0.55 -10.49
CA VAL A 93 12.56 1.36 -11.46
C VAL A 93 13.48 1.54 -12.68
N GLY A 94 13.35 0.64 -13.65
CA GLY A 94 14.05 0.77 -14.94
C GLY A 94 13.76 2.15 -15.57
N SER A 95 14.65 2.59 -16.45
CA SER A 95 14.63 3.90 -17.11
C SER A 95 13.28 4.33 -17.72
N VAL A 96 12.42 3.37 -18.07
CA VAL A 96 11.05 3.59 -18.59
C VAL A 96 10.11 4.12 -17.51
N THR A 97 10.18 3.57 -16.31
CA THR A 97 9.35 4.01 -15.18
C THR A 97 9.83 5.33 -14.58
N ALA A 98 11.13 5.58 -14.56
CA ALA A 98 11.67 6.88 -14.17
C ALA A 98 11.20 8.01 -15.12
N LYS A 99 11.15 7.74 -16.44
CA LYS A 99 10.56 8.65 -17.42
C LYS A 99 9.06 8.84 -17.23
N MET A 100 8.31 7.78 -16.87
CA MET A 100 6.88 7.89 -16.53
C MET A 100 6.64 8.73 -15.28
N TYR A 101 7.47 8.61 -14.24
CA TYR A 101 7.40 9.46 -13.06
C TYR A 101 7.78 10.92 -13.37
N GLY A 102 8.74 11.15 -14.25
CA GLY A 102 9.06 12.49 -14.79
C GLY A 102 7.91 13.12 -15.59
N TRP A 103 7.09 12.30 -16.24
CA TRP A 103 5.86 12.74 -16.91
C TRP A 103 4.66 12.87 -15.95
N GLY A 104 4.64 12.13 -14.84
CA GLY A 104 3.57 12.11 -13.85
C GLY A 104 3.49 13.36 -12.97
N SER A 105 4.52 14.20 -12.96
CA SER A 105 4.46 15.51 -12.28
C SER A 105 3.56 16.52 -13.00
N LYS A 106 3.21 16.25 -14.26
CA LYS A 106 2.16 16.96 -15.00
C LYS A 106 0.93 16.04 -15.00
N LYS A 107 -0.21 16.50 -14.49
CA LYS A 107 -1.54 15.84 -14.52
C LYS A 107 -1.93 15.50 -15.97
N ASN A 108 -1.27 14.51 -16.57
CA ASN A 108 -1.45 14.12 -17.96
C ASN A 108 -2.54 13.05 -18.02
N SER A 109 -3.63 13.34 -18.73
CA SER A 109 -4.73 12.40 -18.98
C SER A 109 -4.25 11.04 -19.48
N LEU A 110 -3.14 11.01 -20.20
CA LEU A 110 -2.54 9.80 -20.74
C LEU A 110 -1.97 8.89 -19.62
N VAL A 111 -1.32 9.48 -18.62
CA VAL A 111 -0.81 8.74 -17.44
C VAL A 111 -1.97 8.16 -16.64
N TYR A 112 -3.05 8.93 -16.46
CA TYR A 112 -4.25 8.44 -15.78
C TYR A 112 -4.90 7.26 -16.51
N LEU A 113 -5.01 7.33 -17.83
CA LEU A 113 -5.55 6.23 -18.64
C LEU A 113 -4.66 4.99 -18.57
N LEU A 114 -3.33 5.18 -18.62
CA LEU A 114 -2.38 4.08 -18.49
C LEU A 114 -2.50 3.42 -17.10
N ARG A 115 -2.61 4.22 -16.04
CA ARG A 115 -2.83 3.69 -14.67
C ARG A 115 -4.14 2.91 -14.59
N LYS A 116 -5.25 3.39 -15.18
CA LYS A 116 -6.51 2.61 -15.27
C LYS A 116 -6.33 1.27 -15.96
N PHE A 117 -5.45 1.21 -16.93
CA PHE A 117 -5.18 -0.02 -17.66
C PHE A 117 -4.36 -1.03 -16.84
N ILE A 118 -3.32 -0.57 -16.12
CA ILE A 118 -2.45 -1.45 -15.33
C ILE A 118 -3.04 -1.84 -13.98
N TRP A 119 -3.82 -0.97 -13.32
CA TRP A 119 -4.42 -1.20 -12.00
C TRP A 119 -5.75 -1.96 -12.03
N LYS A 120 -5.93 -2.87 -12.99
CA LYS A 120 -7.10 -3.76 -12.98
C LYS A 120 -6.98 -4.79 -11.85
N LYS A 121 -8.10 -5.09 -11.18
CA LYS A 121 -8.19 -6.04 -10.05
C LYS A 121 -7.44 -7.35 -10.30
N LYS A 122 -7.57 -7.94 -11.48
CA LYS A 122 -6.89 -9.21 -11.85
C LYS A 122 -5.36 -9.18 -11.80
N TYR A 123 -4.73 -8.02 -11.71
CA TYR A 123 -3.27 -7.90 -11.65
C TYR A 123 -2.76 -7.67 -10.24
N TRP A 124 -3.48 -6.92 -9.39
CA TRP A 124 -3.05 -6.67 -8.01
C TRP A 124 -3.66 -7.65 -7.00
N CYS A 125 -4.86 -8.20 -7.26
CA CYS A 125 -5.51 -9.18 -6.40
C CYS A 125 -4.89 -10.57 -6.68
N THR A 126 -3.75 -10.83 -6.06
CA THR A 126 -2.99 -12.08 -6.23
C THR A 126 -3.16 -12.97 -5.00
N ASP A 127 -2.90 -14.28 -5.17
CA ASP A 127 -2.93 -15.23 -4.05
C ASP A 127 -1.97 -14.83 -2.92
N GLU A 128 -0.85 -14.17 -3.26
CA GLU A 128 0.11 -13.66 -2.28
C GLU A 128 -0.51 -12.54 -1.42
N LEU A 129 -1.22 -11.59 -2.05
CA LEU A 129 -1.96 -10.55 -1.32
C LEU A 129 -3.04 -11.16 -0.44
N LEU A 130 -3.82 -12.10 -1.00
CA LEU A 130 -4.90 -12.75 -0.27
C LEU A 130 -4.39 -13.53 0.94
N SER A 131 -3.33 -14.32 0.76
CA SER A 131 -2.69 -15.07 1.86
C SER A 131 -2.14 -14.14 2.94
N TRP A 132 -1.56 -12.99 2.56
CA TRP A 132 -1.07 -12.01 3.50
C TRP A 132 -2.23 -11.36 4.28
N LEU A 133 -3.32 -11.00 3.60
CA LEU A 133 -4.54 -10.49 4.23
C LEU A 133 -5.19 -11.51 5.17
N ASP A 134 -5.30 -12.76 4.74
CA ASP A 134 -5.88 -13.84 5.54
C ASP A 134 -5.05 -14.09 6.82
N LYS A 135 -3.71 -14.02 6.71
CA LYS A 135 -2.80 -14.12 7.87
C LYS A 135 -2.98 -12.95 8.84
N PHE A 136 -3.10 -11.73 8.34
CA PHE A 136 -3.32 -10.56 9.18
C PHE A 136 -4.74 -10.54 9.76
N SER A 137 -5.74 -10.99 9.01
CA SER A 137 -7.17 -11.02 9.39
C SER A 137 -7.68 -9.66 9.88
N PRO A 138 -7.79 -8.66 9.00
CA PRO A 138 -8.21 -7.31 9.38
C PRO A 138 -9.63 -7.29 9.97
N GLU A 139 -9.87 -6.40 10.93
CA GLU A 139 -11.18 -6.18 11.58
C GLU A 139 -11.75 -4.79 11.23
N CYS A 140 -10.95 -3.94 10.61
CA CYS A 140 -11.33 -2.62 10.11
C CYS A 140 -10.36 -2.20 9.00
N VAL A 141 -10.85 -1.48 7.99
CA VAL A 141 -10.01 -0.81 7.00
C VAL A 141 -9.97 0.69 7.32
N PHE A 142 -8.78 1.24 7.45
CA PHE A 142 -8.57 2.68 7.48
C PHE A 142 -8.12 3.17 6.11
N LEU A 143 -8.98 3.93 5.44
CA LEU A 143 -8.68 4.51 4.13
C LEU A 143 -7.99 5.86 4.30
N SER A 144 -6.71 5.91 3.95
CA SER A 144 -5.99 7.17 3.81
C SER A 144 -6.31 7.77 2.44
N PHE A 145 -7.03 8.88 2.43
CA PHE A 145 -7.50 9.52 1.20
C PHE A 145 -6.33 9.92 0.30
N SER A 146 -6.47 9.63 -0.98
CA SER A 146 -5.52 10.04 -2.02
C SER A 146 -6.27 10.21 -3.34
N ASP A 147 -5.69 10.98 -4.28
CA ASP A 147 -6.23 11.16 -5.64
C ASP A 147 -6.13 9.87 -6.49
N ASP A 148 -5.51 8.83 -5.98
CA ASP A 148 -5.29 7.57 -6.68
C ASP A 148 -6.52 6.66 -6.60
N PHE A 149 -7.25 6.56 -7.70
CA PHE A 149 -8.53 5.82 -7.81
C PHE A 149 -8.45 4.35 -7.38
N PHE A 150 -7.30 3.71 -7.46
CA PHE A 150 -7.12 2.29 -7.09
C PHE A 150 -7.04 2.07 -5.57
N ILE A 151 -6.66 3.09 -4.80
CA ILE A 151 -6.60 3.02 -3.33
C ILE A 151 -7.98 2.75 -2.73
N PRO A 152 -9.04 3.52 -3.04
CA PRO A 152 -10.39 3.17 -2.60
C PRO A 152 -10.88 1.81 -3.12
N GLN A 153 -10.50 1.41 -4.33
CA GLN A 153 -10.88 0.09 -4.86
C GLN A 153 -10.29 -1.07 -4.06
N ILE A 154 -9.04 -0.94 -3.62
CA ILE A 154 -8.40 -1.94 -2.75
C ILE A 154 -9.08 -1.97 -1.38
N ALA A 155 -9.35 -0.81 -0.79
CA ALA A 155 -10.02 -0.69 0.50
C ALA A 155 -11.42 -1.33 0.48
N LEU A 156 -12.23 -1.00 -0.53
CA LEU A 156 -13.56 -1.59 -0.74
C LEU A 156 -13.49 -3.11 -0.91
N PHE A 157 -12.58 -3.59 -1.75
CA PHE A 157 -12.40 -5.02 -1.96
C PHE A 157 -12.11 -5.78 -0.64
N VAL A 158 -11.23 -5.22 0.21
CA VAL A 158 -10.90 -5.86 1.49
C VAL A 158 -12.09 -5.81 2.44
N ALA A 159 -12.77 -4.67 2.53
CA ALA A 159 -13.95 -4.52 3.38
C ALA A 159 -15.07 -5.50 2.99
N GLU A 160 -15.36 -5.64 1.71
CA GLU A 160 -16.33 -6.59 1.20
C GLU A 160 -15.93 -8.05 1.47
N ARG A 161 -14.66 -8.40 1.21
CA ARG A 161 -14.16 -9.76 1.41
C ARG A 161 -14.27 -10.24 2.85
N TYR A 162 -13.97 -9.37 3.82
CA TYR A 162 -13.94 -9.71 5.24
C TYR A 162 -15.21 -9.26 5.99
N ASN A 163 -16.14 -8.60 5.30
CA ASN A 163 -17.36 -8.03 5.90
C ASN A 163 -17.04 -7.11 7.09
N ILE A 164 -16.12 -6.18 6.88
CA ILE A 164 -15.61 -5.25 7.92
C ILE A 164 -15.83 -3.79 7.53
N PRO A 165 -15.93 -2.87 8.50
CA PRO A 165 -16.15 -1.45 8.24
C PRO A 165 -14.93 -0.79 7.59
N ILE A 166 -15.20 0.29 6.83
CA ILE A 166 -14.20 1.25 6.37
C ILE A 166 -14.36 2.54 7.18
N VAL A 167 -13.25 3.03 7.68
CA VAL A 167 -13.13 4.35 8.32
C VAL A 167 -12.20 5.19 7.47
N SER A 168 -12.54 6.45 7.24
CA SER A 168 -11.68 7.40 6.53
C SER A 168 -11.56 8.69 7.33
N SER A 169 -10.38 9.31 7.27
CA SER A 169 -10.18 10.68 7.73
C SER A 169 -10.45 11.62 6.57
N ILE A 170 -11.43 12.49 6.73
CA ILE A 170 -11.65 13.63 5.84
C ILE A 170 -10.87 14.79 6.47
N GLY A 171 -9.71 15.10 5.88
CA GLY A 171 -8.89 16.25 6.29
C GLY A 171 -9.38 17.54 5.67
#